data_3bf67fb5926e808b4d6b8330d4ad5227
#
_entry.id   3bf67fb5926e808b4d6b8330d4ad5227
#
_cell.length_a   1.000
_cell.length_b   1.000
_cell.length_c   1.000
_cell.angle_alpha   90.00
_cell.angle_beta   90.00
_cell.angle_gamma   90.00
#
_symmetry.space_group_name_H-M   'P 1'
#
loop_
_entity.id
_entity.type
_entity.pdbx_description
1 polymer ?
#
loop_
_entity_poly.entity_id
_entity_poly.type
_entity_poly.pdbx_seq_one_letter_code
_entity_poly.pdbx_strand_id
1 'polypeptide(L)'
;NDFVYGEMLYNGEPAQSLLAEPDMRKQAVEIYSLSKAYSVPGWRVAAIVGNSDLVRCLSRLKTHVDYGIFLPIQEASAAGLAAESGVVEPITATYARRAIALAGGLRRLGWRVPAVQAGACVWAEVPPALRGQGSLEVTRRFLQEFGVMPLPGVAFGKEYDDYLRFALVL
;
A
#
# COMPACT_ATOMS: atom_id res chain seq x y z
N ASN A 1 5.30 -4.21 12.67
CA ASN A 1 4.41 -3.25 12.00
C ASN A 1 4.84 -3.08 10.54
N ASP A 2 3.87 -3.09 9.62
CA ASP A 2 4.08 -2.74 8.21
C ASP A 2 3.73 -1.25 8.01
N PHE A 3 4.75 -0.43 7.75
CA PHE A 3 4.62 1.03 7.63
C PHE A 3 4.83 1.52 6.19
N VAL A 4 4.61 0.66 5.21
CA VAL A 4 4.86 0.91 3.78
C VAL A 4 4.07 2.10 3.22
N TYR A 5 2.91 2.42 3.78
CA TYR A 5 2.05 3.54 3.37
C TYR A 5 2.08 4.73 4.33
N GLY A 6 3.01 4.75 5.30
CA GLY A 6 3.04 5.75 6.36
C GLY A 6 3.16 7.20 5.89
N GLU A 7 3.72 7.43 4.71
CA GLU A 7 3.87 8.76 4.10
C GLU A 7 2.80 9.06 3.02
N MET A 8 1.91 8.11 2.73
CA MET A 8 0.88 8.27 1.69
C MET A 8 -0.49 8.57 2.28
N LEU A 9 -0.58 9.56 3.16
CA LEU A 9 -1.83 10.00 3.80
C LEU A 9 -2.41 11.19 3.05
N TYR A 10 -3.73 11.17 2.83
CA TYR A 10 -4.44 12.14 2.01
C TYR A 10 -5.09 13.27 2.82
N ASN A 11 -5.24 13.07 4.14
CA ASN A 11 -5.87 14.03 5.06
C ASN A 11 -4.89 14.94 5.77
N GLY A 12 -3.58 14.79 5.51
CA GLY A 12 -2.53 15.59 6.17
C GLY A 12 -2.21 15.16 7.61
N GLU A 13 -2.92 14.18 8.16
CA GLU A 13 -2.60 13.64 9.48
C GLU A 13 -1.38 12.71 9.40
N PRO A 14 -0.43 12.81 10.33
CA PRO A 14 0.73 11.94 10.34
C PRO A 14 0.34 10.50 10.66
N ALA A 15 0.93 9.55 9.94
CA ALA A 15 0.77 8.14 10.26
C ALA A 15 1.37 7.84 11.64
N GLN A 16 0.67 7.03 12.41
CA GLN A 16 1.17 6.59 13.71
C GLN A 16 2.17 5.45 13.54
N SER A 17 3.44 5.73 13.79
CA SER A 17 4.47 4.70 13.90
C SER A 17 4.29 3.93 15.21
N LEU A 18 4.36 2.60 15.15
CA LEU A 18 4.40 1.76 16.35
C LEU A 18 5.60 2.10 17.23
N LEU A 19 6.70 2.53 16.63
CA LEU A 19 7.92 2.90 17.33
C LEU A 19 7.85 4.30 17.98
N ALA A 20 6.77 5.04 17.79
CA ALA A 20 6.52 6.26 18.55
C ALA A 20 6.29 5.95 20.03
N GLU A 21 5.72 4.77 20.34
CA GLU A 21 5.51 4.30 21.71
C GLU A 21 6.81 3.77 22.32
N PRO A 22 7.31 4.33 23.46
CA PRO A 22 8.61 3.97 24.02
C PRO A 22 8.77 2.49 24.37
N ASP A 23 7.72 1.82 24.81
CA ASP A 23 7.76 0.41 25.16
C ASP A 23 7.79 -0.49 23.91
N MET A 24 7.19 -0.06 22.81
CA MET A 24 7.24 -0.78 21.54
C MET A 24 8.65 -0.77 20.93
N ARG A 25 9.44 0.28 21.14
CA ARG A 25 10.84 0.31 20.65
C ARG A 25 11.70 -0.84 21.20
N LYS A 26 11.35 -1.38 22.36
CA LYS A 26 12.09 -2.48 23.00
C LYS A 26 11.68 -3.87 22.51
N GLN A 27 10.55 -4.00 21.81
CA GLN A 27 9.98 -5.31 21.48
C GLN A 27 9.41 -5.41 20.08
N ALA A 28 9.48 -4.37 19.28
CA ALA A 28 8.92 -4.34 17.93
C ALA A 28 9.94 -3.90 16.90
N VAL A 29 9.63 -4.23 15.66
CA VAL A 29 10.24 -3.68 14.44
C VAL A 29 9.17 -3.12 13.53
N GLU A 30 9.58 -2.16 12.71
CA GLU A 30 8.75 -1.54 11.69
C GLU A 30 9.42 -1.67 10.33
N ILE A 31 8.63 -2.03 9.32
CA ILE A 31 9.09 -2.16 7.94
C ILE A 31 8.68 -0.91 7.18
N TYR A 32 9.68 -0.17 6.73
CA TYR A 32 9.53 0.99 5.87
C TYR A 32 9.98 0.66 4.45
N SER A 33 9.23 1.05 3.44
CA SER A 33 9.58 0.80 2.04
C SER A 33 9.44 2.04 1.18
N LEU A 34 10.45 2.28 0.34
CA LEU A 34 10.43 3.35 -0.65
C LEU A 34 9.49 3.03 -1.84
N SER A 35 9.06 1.79 -1.98
CA SER A 35 8.27 1.31 -3.12
C SER A 35 7.04 2.16 -3.42
N LYS A 36 6.38 2.71 -2.39
CA LYS A 36 5.12 3.44 -2.54
C LYS A 36 5.32 4.95 -2.46
N ALA A 37 5.89 5.43 -1.37
CA ALA A 37 6.10 6.86 -1.15
C ALA A 37 7.01 7.49 -2.23
N TYR A 38 8.05 6.78 -2.67
CA TYR A 38 8.98 7.24 -3.70
C TYR A 38 8.65 6.72 -5.11
N SER A 39 7.54 5.98 -5.27
CA SER A 39 7.10 5.42 -6.56
C SER A 39 8.16 4.56 -7.28
N VAL A 40 8.93 3.79 -6.51
CA VAL A 40 10.01 2.90 -7.01
C VAL A 40 9.77 1.42 -6.68
N PRO A 41 8.60 0.85 -7.00
CA PRO A 41 8.27 -0.52 -6.60
C PRO A 41 9.20 -1.56 -7.23
N GLY A 42 9.79 -1.26 -8.38
CA GLY A 42 10.75 -2.14 -9.08
C GLY A 42 12.11 -2.27 -8.40
N TRP A 43 12.47 -1.36 -7.51
CA TRP A 43 13.75 -1.39 -6.81
C TRP A 43 13.83 -2.48 -5.75
N ARG A 44 12.71 -2.98 -5.26
CA ARG A 44 12.62 -4.03 -4.24
C ARG A 44 13.41 -3.71 -2.97
N VAL A 45 13.34 -2.48 -2.48
CA VAL A 45 14.06 -1.98 -1.32
C VAL A 45 13.12 -1.63 -0.17
N ALA A 46 13.51 -2.06 1.02
CA ALA A 46 12.85 -1.73 2.27
C ALA A 46 13.88 -1.68 3.40
N ALA A 47 13.56 -0.97 4.46
CA ALA A 47 14.34 -0.92 5.69
C ALA A 47 13.53 -1.52 6.84
N ILE A 48 14.21 -2.21 7.75
CA ILE A 48 13.64 -2.69 9.00
C ILE A 48 14.31 -1.93 10.12
N VAL A 49 13.53 -1.25 10.93
CA VAL A 49 13.98 -0.44 12.06
C VAL A 49 13.29 -0.87 13.35
N GLY A 50 13.93 -0.64 14.51
CA GLY A 50 13.34 -0.95 15.81
C GLY A 50 14.29 -1.66 16.75
N ASN A 51 13.80 -2.67 17.48
CA ASN A 51 14.56 -3.40 18.46
C ASN A 51 15.85 -4.01 17.88
N SER A 52 17.00 -3.70 18.46
CA SER A 52 18.32 -4.09 17.94
C SER A 52 18.55 -5.58 17.86
N ASP A 53 17.97 -6.37 18.79
CA ASP A 53 18.14 -7.82 18.79
C ASP A 53 17.32 -8.48 17.69
N LEU A 54 16.09 -8.01 17.46
CA LEU A 54 15.25 -8.44 16.36
C LEU A 54 15.88 -8.08 15.02
N VAL A 55 16.35 -6.83 14.86
CA VAL A 55 17.04 -6.38 13.63
C VAL A 55 18.29 -7.23 13.39
N ARG A 56 19.09 -7.55 14.41
CA ARG A 56 20.26 -8.40 14.29
C ARG A 56 19.91 -9.82 13.87
N CYS A 57 18.85 -10.41 14.44
CA CYS A 57 18.37 -11.73 14.03
C CYS A 57 17.92 -11.74 12.56
N LEU A 58 17.16 -10.75 12.14
CA LEU A 58 16.71 -10.59 10.75
C LEU A 58 17.87 -10.38 9.78
N SER A 59 18.87 -9.57 10.17
CA SER A 59 20.09 -9.36 9.39
C SER A 59 20.86 -10.67 9.17
N ARG A 60 21.01 -11.48 10.22
CA ARG A 60 21.66 -12.81 10.13
C ARG A 60 20.89 -13.74 9.19
N LEU A 61 19.57 -13.78 9.30
CA LEU A 61 18.75 -14.58 8.40
C LEU A 61 18.91 -14.13 6.94
N LYS A 62 18.85 -12.81 6.73
CA LYS A 62 18.96 -12.21 5.39
C LYS A 62 20.27 -12.55 4.69
N THR A 63 21.40 -12.63 5.39
CA THR A 63 22.68 -13.02 4.78
C THR A 63 22.69 -14.44 4.21
N HIS A 64 21.75 -15.30 4.63
CA HIS A 64 21.58 -16.66 4.11
C HIS A 64 20.47 -16.78 3.04
N VAL A 65 19.61 -15.76 2.92
CA VAL A 65 18.45 -15.80 2.01
C VAL A 65 18.78 -15.12 0.68
N ASP A 66 19.33 -13.91 0.68
CA ASP A 66 19.46 -13.10 -0.53
C ASP A 66 20.78 -12.32 -0.68
N TYR A 67 21.73 -12.49 0.24
CA TYR A 67 23.05 -11.85 0.24
C TYR A 67 23.05 -10.31 0.24
N GLY A 68 21.92 -9.66 0.08
CA GLY A 68 21.79 -8.20 0.10
C GLY A 68 21.17 -7.60 -1.16
N ILE A 69 21.09 -6.28 -1.18
CA ILE A 69 20.52 -5.48 -2.26
C ILE A 69 21.68 -4.95 -3.13
N PHE A 70 21.46 -4.85 -4.43
CA PHE A 70 22.40 -4.25 -5.38
C PHE A 70 22.83 -2.85 -4.92
N LEU A 71 24.14 -2.62 -4.78
CA LEU A 71 24.70 -1.42 -4.15
C LEU A 71 24.16 -0.09 -4.72
N PRO A 72 24.06 0.10 -6.05
CA PRO A 72 23.51 1.33 -6.60
C PRO A 72 22.08 1.64 -6.13
N ILE A 73 21.25 0.61 -5.88
CA ILE A 73 19.91 0.81 -5.32
C ILE A 73 20.00 1.27 -3.86
N GLN A 74 20.94 0.75 -3.09
CA GLN A 74 21.14 1.18 -1.70
C GLN A 74 21.58 2.65 -1.66
N GLU A 75 22.54 3.05 -2.49
CA GLU A 75 23.03 4.43 -2.60
C GLU A 75 21.93 5.39 -3.07
N ALA A 76 21.18 5.00 -4.11
CA ALA A 76 20.05 5.80 -4.60
C ALA A 76 18.95 5.94 -3.54
N SER A 77 18.69 4.87 -2.77
CA SER A 77 17.72 4.90 -1.68
C SER A 77 18.18 5.82 -0.54
N ALA A 78 19.46 5.76 -0.17
CA ALA A 78 20.04 6.64 0.85
C ALA A 78 19.99 8.11 0.40
N ALA A 79 20.29 8.38 -0.86
CA ALA A 79 20.19 9.72 -1.44
C ALA A 79 18.75 10.23 -1.45
N GLY A 80 17.78 9.37 -1.82
CA GLY A 80 16.35 9.70 -1.78
C GLY A 80 15.85 10.03 -0.38
N LEU A 81 16.26 9.26 0.62
CA LEU A 81 15.91 9.50 2.03
C LEU A 81 16.58 10.76 2.63
N ALA A 82 17.77 11.10 2.15
CA ALA A 82 18.51 12.29 2.57
C ALA A 82 18.07 13.55 1.82
N ALA A 83 17.31 13.42 0.73
CA ALA A 83 16.82 14.56 -0.02
C ALA A 83 15.87 15.39 0.87
N GLU A 84 16.07 16.70 0.87
CA GLU A 84 15.11 17.62 1.50
C GLU A 84 13.72 17.46 0.88
N SER A 85 12.69 17.75 1.66
CA SER A 85 11.27 17.59 1.36
C SER A 85 10.88 17.96 -0.10
N GLY A 86 9.94 17.23 -0.69
CA GLY A 86 9.34 17.56 -1.98
C GLY A 86 9.22 16.39 -2.96
N VAL A 87 9.74 15.21 -2.63
CA VAL A 87 9.62 14.03 -3.51
C VAL A 87 8.29 13.29 -3.28
N VAL A 88 7.90 13.13 -2.03
CA VAL A 88 6.75 12.31 -1.63
C VAL A 88 5.42 13.03 -1.84
N GLU A 89 5.37 14.34 -1.57
CA GLU A 89 4.13 15.14 -1.64
C GLU A 89 3.48 15.14 -3.03
N PRO A 90 4.19 15.36 -4.15
CA PRO A 90 3.58 15.31 -5.48
C PRO A 90 3.04 13.93 -5.84
N ILE A 91 3.73 12.87 -5.39
CA ILE A 91 3.31 11.49 -5.58
C ILE A 91 2.01 11.25 -4.81
N THR A 92 2.00 11.57 -3.50
CA THR A 92 0.83 11.42 -2.63
C THR A 92 -0.35 12.24 -3.13
N ALA A 93 -0.14 13.50 -3.54
CA ALA A 93 -1.19 14.34 -4.12
C ALA A 93 -1.79 13.73 -5.40
N THR A 94 -0.98 13.06 -6.21
CA THR A 94 -1.47 12.36 -7.41
C THR A 94 -2.37 11.18 -7.04
N TYR A 95 -1.96 10.35 -6.08
CA TYR A 95 -2.79 9.25 -5.58
C TYR A 95 -4.08 9.76 -4.92
N ALA A 96 -4.02 10.85 -4.15
CA ALA A 96 -5.19 11.47 -3.55
C ALA A 96 -6.22 11.90 -4.61
N ARG A 97 -5.79 12.58 -5.67
CA ARG A 97 -6.68 12.97 -6.78
C ARG A 97 -7.33 11.75 -7.45
N ARG A 98 -6.55 10.71 -7.71
CA ARG A 98 -7.06 9.45 -8.31
C ARG A 98 -8.06 8.76 -7.39
N ALA A 99 -7.77 8.70 -6.08
CA ALA A 99 -8.65 8.12 -5.07
C ALA A 99 -10.00 8.86 -5.00
N ILE A 100 -9.98 10.18 -4.98
CA ILE A 100 -11.19 11.02 -4.96
C ILE A 100 -12.02 10.79 -6.23
N ALA A 101 -11.38 10.79 -7.39
CA ALA A 101 -12.08 10.61 -8.67
C ALA A 101 -12.72 9.22 -8.77
N LEU A 102 -11.98 8.15 -8.46
CA LEU A 102 -12.47 6.78 -8.53
C LEU A 102 -13.54 6.51 -7.47
N ALA A 103 -13.29 6.85 -6.21
CA ALA A 103 -14.26 6.64 -5.13
C ALA A 103 -15.55 7.43 -5.37
N GLY A 104 -15.44 8.66 -5.86
CA GLY A 104 -16.59 9.48 -6.24
C GLY A 104 -17.38 8.88 -7.42
N GLY A 105 -16.69 8.37 -8.43
CA GLY A 105 -17.31 7.65 -9.55
C GLY A 105 -18.07 6.40 -9.10
N LEU A 106 -17.41 5.55 -8.34
CA LEU A 106 -18.00 4.32 -7.81
C LEU A 106 -19.23 4.59 -6.92
N ARG A 107 -19.17 5.59 -6.03
CA ARG A 107 -20.31 5.96 -5.18
C ARG A 107 -21.52 6.42 -6.01
N ARG A 108 -21.31 7.21 -7.07
CA ARG A 108 -22.40 7.60 -7.99
C ARG A 108 -23.06 6.41 -8.68
N LEU A 109 -22.32 5.32 -8.87
CA LEU A 109 -22.82 4.07 -9.45
C LEU A 109 -23.39 3.10 -8.38
N GLY A 110 -23.59 3.55 -7.14
CA GLY A 110 -24.20 2.76 -6.07
C GLY A 110 -23.25 1.82 -5.33
N TRP A 111 -21.94 1.94 -5.56
CA TRP A 111 -20.93 1.20 -4.80
C TRP A 111 -20.75 1.80 -3.40
N ARG A 112 -20.58 0.95 -2.42
CA ARG A 112 -20.21 1.39 -1.07
C ARG A 112 -18.69 1.48 -0.97
N VAL A 113 -18.18 2.69 -0.90
CA VAL A 113 -16.75 2.97 -0.81
C VAL A 113 -16.48 3.72 0.49
N PRO A 114 -15.72 3.15 1.45
CA PRO A 114 -15.27 3.87 2.63
C PRO A 114 -14.46 5.13 2.27
N ALA A 115 -14.21 5.99 3.26
CA ALA A 115 -13.29 7.09 3.07
C ALA A 115 -11.88 6.57 2.75
N VAL A 116 -11.30 6.99 1.64
CA VAL A 116 -9.94 6.62 1.26
C VAL A 116 -9.00 7.66 1.84
N GLN A 117 -8.29 7.31 2.89
CA GLN A 117 -7.42 8.22 3.64
C GLN A 117 -5.95 8.09 3.28
N ALA A 118 -5.56 6.98 2.68
CA ALA A 118 -4.16 6.68 2.39
C ALA A 118 -4.02 5.57 1.33
N GLY A 119 -2.79 5.35 0.91
CA GLY A 119 -2.37 4.18 0.14
C GLY A 119 -2.54 4.31 -1.37
N ALA A 120 -2.57 3.19 -2.07
CA ALA A 120 -2.54 3.14 -3.53
C ALA A 120 -3.72 2.34 -4.12
N CYS A 121 -4.79 2.14 -3.34
CA CYS A 121 -5.94 1.35 -3.77
C CYS A 121 -7.25 1.91 -3.19
N VAL A 122 -8.35 1.66 -3.92
CA VAL A 122 -9.72 1.84 -3.43
C VAL A 122 -10.31 0.46 -3.16
N TRP A 123 -10.87 0.27 -1.97
CA TRP A 123 -11.62 -0.90 -1.56
C TRP A 123 -13.09 -0.58 -1.64
N ALA A 124 -13.85 -1.33 -2.42
CA ALA A 124 -15.25 -1.01 -2.71
C ALA A 124 -16.13 -2.26 -2.62
N GLU A 125 -17.22 -2.16 -1.89
CA GLU A 125 -18.30 -3.15 -1.89
C GLU A 125 -19.16 -2.97 -3.13
N VAL A 126 -19.48 -4.08 -3.80
CA VAL A 126 -20.29 -4.06 -5.02
C VAL A 126 -21.70 -3.52 -4.76
N PRO A 127 -22.34 -2.87 -5.75
CA PRO A 127 -23.70 -2.42 -5.59
C PRO A 127 -24.68 -3.61 -5.45
N PRO A 128 -25.88 -3.41 -4.89
CA PRO A 128 -26.84 -4.49 -4.63
C PRO A 128 -27.13 -5.41 -5.82
N ALA A 129 -27.11 -4.86 -7.04
CA ALA A 129 -27.35 -5.62 -8.27
C ALA A 129 -26.25 -6.67 -8.59
N LEU A 130 -25.08 -6.56 -7.99
CA LEU A 130 -23.94 -7.46 -8.19
C LEU A 130 -23.67 -8.34 -6.97
N ARG A 131 -24.35 -8.12 -5.85
CA ARG A 131 -24.17 -8.93 -4.64
C ARG A 131 -24.51 -10.40 -4.86
N GLY A 132 -23.73 -11.27 -4.24
CA GLY A 132 -23.91 -12.72 -4.33
C GLY A 132 -23.49 -13.34 -5.66
N GLN A 133 -23.02 -12.56 -6.63
CA GLN A 133 -22.45 -13.11 -7.86
C GLN A 133 -21.01 -13.64 -7.66
N GLY A 134 -20.37 -13.23 -6.56
CA GLY A 134 -18.98 -13.52 -6.27
C GLY A 134 -18.01 -12.54 -6.93
N SER A 135 -17.04 -12.08 -6.15
CA SER A 135 -16.08 -11.05 -6.59
C SER A 135 -15.21 -11.51 -7.78
N LEU A 136 -14.91 -12.80 -7.87
CA LEU A 136 -14.16 -13.35 -9.00
C LEU A 136 -14.96 -13.26 -10.30
N GLU A 137 -16.23 -13.60 -10.28
CA GLU A 137 -17.11 -13.52 -11.48
C GLU A 137 -17.33 -12.06 -11.90
N VAL A 138 -17.55 -11.16 -10.94
CA VAL A 138 -17.65 -9.72 -11.21
C VAL A 138 -16.35 -9.20 -11.84
N THR A 139 -15.19 -9.60 -11.32
CA THR A 139 -13.87 -9.23 -11.89
C THR A 139 -13.74 -9.76 -13.33
N ARG A 140 -14.12 -11.01 -13.58
CA ARG A 140 -14.05 -11.62 -14.92
C ARG A 140 -14.91 -10.85 -15.93
N ARG A 141 -16.12 -10.47 -15.54
CA ARG A 141 -17.01 -9.65 -16.38
C ARG A 141 -16.43 -8.27 -16.65
N PHE A 142 -15.87 -7.60 -15.63
CA PHE A 142 -15.19 -6.31 -15.80
C PHE A 142 -14.06 -6.39 -16.82
N LEU A 143 -13.26 -7.45 -16.75
CA LEU A 143 -12.19 -7.67 -17.72
C LEU A 143 -12.73 -7.90 -19.15
N GLN A 144 -13.73 -8.75 -19.31
CA GLN A 144 -14.26 -9.14 -20.61
C GLN A 144 -15.07 -8.04 -21.29
N GLU A 145 -15.89 -7.31 -20.52
CA GLU A 145 -16.82 -6.32 -21.06
C GLU A 145 -16.17 -4.93 -21.19
N PHE A 146 -15.22 -4.60 -20.29
CA PHE A 146 -14.68 -3.23 -20.19
C PHE A 146 -13.15 -3.16 -20.24
N GLY A 147 -12.44 -4.27 -20.28
CA GLY A 147 -10.97 -4.30 -20.24
C GLY A 147 -10.37 -3.84 -18.90
N VAL A 148 -11.14 -3.85 -17.82
CA VAL A 148 -10.72 -3.42 -16.47
C VAL A 148 -10.61 -4.63 -15.57
N MET A 149 -9.46 -4.81 -14.91
CA MET A 149 -9.19 -5.94 -14.01
C MET A 149 -8.93 -5.47 -12.57
N PRO A 150 -9.97 -5.27 -11.76
CA PRO A 150 -9.78 -5.11 -10.31
C PRO A 150 -9.36 -6.44 -9.68
N LEU A 151 -8.84 -6.41 -8.45
CA LEU A 151 -8.59 -7.64 -7.71
C LEU A 151 -9.87 -8.07 -6.98
N PRO A 152 -10.28 -9.35 -7.10
CA PRO A 152 -11.46 -9.85 -6.42
C PRO A 152 -11.24 -9.91 -4.90
N GLY A 153 -12.24 -9.52 -4.13
CA GLY A 153 -12.16 -9.48 -2.68
C GLY A 153 -11.96 -10.86 -2.04
N VAL A 154 -12.48 -11.91 -2.66
CA VAL A 154 -12.29 -13.30 -2.18
C VAL A 154 -10.81 -13.71 -2.07
N ALA A 155 -9.91 -13.05 -2.80
CA ALA A 155 -8.47 -13.25 -2.67
C ALA A 155 -7.89 -12.79 -1.31
N PHE A 156 -8.67 -12.02 -0.54
CA PHE A 156 -8.32 -11.52 0.79
C PHE A 156 -9.08 -12.21 1.93
N GLY A 157 -10.02 -13.10 1.58
CA GLY A 157 -10.86 -13.85 2.51
C GLY A 157 -12.28 -14.02 1.96
N LYS A 158 -12.93 -15.14 2.32
CA LYS A 158 -14.29 -15.45 1.83
C LYS A 158 -15.32 -14.40 2.23
N GLU A 159 -15.11 -13.74 3.36
CA GLU A 159 -15.95 -12.66 3.89
C GLU A 159 -15.93 -11.40 3.00
N TYR A 160 -14.96 -11.29 2.09
CA TYR A 160 -14.83 -10.16 1.16
C TYR A 160 -15.32 -10.46 -0.25
N ASP A 161 -16.08 -11.53 -0.47
CA ASP A 161 -16.53 -11.94 -1.80
C ASP A 161 -17.51 -10.97 -2.48
N ASP A 162 -18.04 -9.99 -1.75
CA ASP A 162 -18.78 -8.85 -2.31
C ASP A 162 -17.94 -7.58 -2.47
N TYR A 163 -16.61 -7.67 -2.42
CA TYR A 163 -15.70 -6.52 -2.55
C TYR A 163 -14.77 -6.65 -3.75
N LEU A 164 -14.36 -5.49 -4.28
CA LEU A 164 -13.28 -5.39 -5.28
C LEU A 164 -12.23 -4.38 -4.82
N ARG A 165 -10.95 -4.66 -5.14
CA ARG A 165 -9.84 -3.74 -4.92
C ARG A 165 -9.39 -3.14 -6.25
N PHE A 166 -9.50 -1.84 -6.36
CA PHE A 166 -9.06 -1.07 -7.52
C PHE A 166 -7.71 -0.42 -7.22
N ALA A 167 -6.71 -0.67 -8.06
CA ALA A 167 -5.43 0.00 -7.96
C ALA A 167 -5.52 1.44 -8.49
N LEU A 168 -4.81 2.37 -7.84
CA LEU A 168 -4.70 3.78 -8.26
C LEU A 168 -3.46 4.04 -9.13
N VAL A 169 -2.69 3.00 -9.42
CA VAL A 169 -1.65 3.00 -10.45
C VAL A 169 -2.31 3.00 -11.82
N LEU A 170 -1.65 3.44 -12.85
CA LEU A 170 -2.22 3.62 -14.21
C LEU A 170 -3.19 2.55 -14.61
#